data_fe7aae08306de0b0465c49858684da86
#
_entry.id   fe7aae08306de0b0465c49858684da86
#
_cell.length_a   1.000
_cell.length_b   1.000
_cell.length_c   1.000
_cell.angle_alpha   90.00
_cell.angle_beta   90.00
_cell.angle_gamma   90.00
#
_symmetry.space_group_name_H-M   'P 1'
#
loop_
_entity.id
_entity.type
_entity.pdbx_description
1 polymer ?
#
loop_
_entity_poly.entity_id
_entity_poly.type
_entity_poly.pdbx_seq_one_letter_code
_entity_poly.pdbx_strand_id
1 'polypeptide(L)'
;VEGIVEMMLDATQHHTQPLTAERLFGWHAALFPTGRSGMHRITVGAWRPVEAGAMQVVSGPMGRENVHIEAPHAERLEQEMTAFLKWFETPNRVDPVLKAGVAHFWFVTVHPFEDGNGRIGRAIADLGLARADGTAERFYSMSSQIEADRKDYYLQLERGQRNGLDVTVWLEWFLGCLGRSIAKADETLSGVLHKAR
;
A
#
# COMPACT_ATOMS: atom_id res chain seq x y z
N VAL A 1 -0.48 17.00 -3.34
CA VAL A 1 -1.85 16.48 -3.27
C VAL A 1 -2.26 15.86 -4.60
N GLU A 2 -2.00 16.52 -5.73
CA GLU A 2 -2.39 16.10 -7.08
C GLU A 2 -1.90 14.69 -7.44
N GLY A 3 -0.63 14.38 -7.29
CA GLY A 3 -0.07 13.06 -7.64
C GLY A 3 -0.61 11.90 -6.81
N ILE A 4 -1.09 12.14 -5.57
CA ILE A 4 -1.78 11.11 -4.79
C ILE A 4 -3.14 10.79 -5.42
N VAL A 5 -3.89 11.81 -5.83
CA VAL A 5 -5.20 11.64 -6.47
C VAL A 5 -5.04 10.93 -7.80
N GLU A 6 -4.07 11.34 -8.62
CA GLU A 6 -3.76 10.72 -9.90
C GLU A 6 -3.44 9.22 -9.75
N MET A 7 -2.55 8.87 -8.82
CA MET A 7 -2.21 7.48 -8.52
C MET A 7 -3.44 6.66 -8.07
N MET A 8 -4.27 7.21 -7.18
CA MET A 8 -5.46 6.52 -6.67
C MET A 8 -6.52 6.33 -7.75
N LEU A 9 -6.72 7.34 -8.62
CA LEU A 9 -7.61 7.23 -9.76
C LEU A 9 -7.11 6.19 -10.76
N ASP A 10 -5.81 6.19 -11.07
CA ASP A 10 -5.22 5.18 -11.95
C ASP A 10 -5.40 3.77 -11.37
N ALA A 11 -5.13 3.58 -10.07
CA ALA A 11 -5.28 2.30 -9.41
C ALA A 11 -6.71 1.74 -9.49
N THR A 12 -7.72 2.59 -9.33
CA THR A 12 -9.13 2.16 -9.29
C THR A 12 -9.78 2.14 -10.66
N GLN A 13 -9.62 3.20 -11.45
CA GLN A 13 -10.27 3.30 -12.78
C GLN A 13 -9.62 2.37 -13.81
N HIS A 14 -8.32 2.13 -13.71
CA HIS A 14 -7.59 1.21 -14.59
C HIS A 14 -7.27 -0.11 -13.89
N HIS A 15 -8.16 -0.60 -13.02
CA HIS A 15 -7.93 -1.82 -12.24
C HIS A 15 -7.76 -3.08 -13.09
N THR A 16 -8.30 -3.11 -14.31
CA THR A 16 -8.14 -4.23 -15.25
C THR A 16 -6.77 -4.27 -15.93
N GLN A 17 -6.04 -3.16 -15.94
CA GLN A 17 -4.71 -3.11 -16.51
C GLN A 17 -3.68 -3.77 -15.58
N PRO A 18 -2.65 -4.45 -16.12
CA PRO A 18 -1.65 -5.12 -15.31
C PRO A 18 -0.85 -4.10 -14.45
N LEU A 19 -0.48 -4.54 -13.25
CA LEU A 19 0.48 -3.83 -12.41
C LEU A 19 1.88 -4.23 -12.86
N THR A 20 2.64 -3.26 -13.40
CA THR A 20 4.02 -3.45 -13.86
C THR A 20 4.99 -2.56 -13.09
N ALA A 21 6.28 -2.81 -13.22
CA ALA A 21 7.31 -1.94 -12.64
C ALA A 21 7.18 -0.51 -13.17
N GLU A 22 6.95 -0.33 -14.48
CA GLU A 22 6.78 0.97 -15.12
C GLU A 22 5.57 1.72 -14.54
N ARG A 23 4.46 1.01 -14.28
CA ARG A 23 3.27 1.62 -13.66
C ARG A 23 3.57 2.10 -12.23
N LEU A 24 4.29 1.29 -11.45
CA LEU A 24 4.75 1.67 -10.10
C LEU A 24 5.72 2.86 -10.15
N PHE A 25 6.62 2.90 -11.14
CA PHE A 25 7.53 4.04 -11.35
C PHE A 25 6.77 5.31 -11.72
N GLY A 26 5.72 5.20 -12.54
CA GLY A 26 4.82 6.32 -12.86
C GLY A 26 4.12 6.86 -11.62
N TRP A 27 3.56 5.98 -10.78
CA TRP A 27 2.95 6.38 -9.51
C TRP A 27 3.96 7.06 -8.57
N HIS A 28 5.17 6.52 -8.49
CA HIS A 28 6.23 7.12 -7.68
C HIS A 28 6.65 8.50 -8.19
N ALA A 29 6.77 8.66 -9.52
CA ALA A 29 7.07 9.95 -10.13
C ALA A 29 5.96 10.99 -9.88
N ALA A 30 4.70 10.60 -9.95
CA ALA A 30 3.56 11.46 -9.62
C ALA A 30 3.57 11.92 -8.15
N LEU A 31 4.00 11.06 -7.22
CA LEU A 31 4.15 11.42 -5.81
C LEU A 31 5.29 12.42 -5.54
N PHE A 32 6.35 12.37 -6.33
CA PHE A 32 7.57 13.15 -6.13
C PHE A 32 8.02 13.88 -7.40
N PRO A 33 7.19 14.79 -7.95
CA PRO A 33 7.47 15.45 -9.24
C PRO A 33 8.74 16.33 -9.21
N THR A 34 9.21 16.70 -8.03
CA THR A 34 10.43 17.50 -7.86
C THR A 34 11.69 16.66 -7.62
N GLY A 35 11.57 15.33 -7.56
CA GLY A 35 12.67 14.45 -7.19
C GLY A 35 13.09 14.56 -5.72
N ARG A 36 12.19 15.04 -4.85
CA ARG A 36 12.50 15.27 -3.44
C ARG A 36 11.40 14.72 -2.52
N SER A 37 11.85 14.21 -1.38
CA SER A 37 11.02 13.94 -0.21
C SER A 37 11.42 14.91 0.89
N GLY A 38 10.56 15.88 1.20
CA GLY A 38 10.93 17.00 2.05
C GLY A 38 12.15 17.76 1.51
N MET A 39 13.23 17.82 2.29
CA MET A 39 14.49 18.48 1.91
C MET A 39 15.49 17.56 1.20
N HIS A 40 15.26 16.24 1.22
CA HIS A 40 16.20 15.24 0.68
C HIS A 40 15.87 14.92 -0.78
N ARG A 41 16.92 14.76 -1.59
CA ARG A 41 16.79 14.18 -2.93
C ARG A 41 16.59 12.67 -2.80
N ILE A 42 15.70 12.12 -3.61
CA ILE A 42 15.44 10.69 -3.70
C ILE A 42 15.48 10.24 -5.16
N THR A 43 15.75 8.97 -5.38
CA THR A 43 15.63 8.33 -6.69
C THR A 43 14.15 8.20 -7.04
N VAL A 44 13.73 8.79 -8.15
CA VAL A 44 12.33 8.79 -8.61
C VAL A 44 12.17 7.97 -9.88
N GLY A 45 11.11 7.18 -9.95
CA GLY A 45 10.83 6.35 -11.14
C GLY A 45 11.75 5.15 -11.30
N ALA A 46 12.38 4.71 -10.22
CA ALA A 46 13.21 3.49 -10.15
C ALA A 46 13.19 2.93 -8.74
N TRP A 47 13.62 1.68 -8.57
CA TRP A 47 13.83 1.10 -7.25
C TRP A 47 14.94 1.85 -6.50
N ARG A 48 14.89 1.85 -5.16
CA ARG A 48 15.94 2.46 -4.35
C ARG A 48 17.31 1.85 -4.67
N PRO A 49 18.34 2.67 -4.81
CA PRO A 49 19.69 2.21 -5.14
C PRO A 49 20.36 1.52 -3.94
N VAL A 50 21.42 0.75 -4.21
CA VAL A 50 22.20 0.05 -3.17
C VAL A 50 22.80 1.04 -2.17
N GLU A 51 23.18 2.22 -2.63
CA GLU A 51 23.76 3.30 -1.85
C GLU A 51 22.77 3.88 -0.80
N ALA A 52 21.47 3.65 -0.97
CA ALA A 52 20.45 4.03 0.04
C ALA A 52 20.60 3.26 1.36
N GLY A 53 21.40 2.17 1.36
CA GLY A 53 21.65 1.36 2.53
C GLY A 53 20.47 0.48 2.97
N ALA A 54 20.54 -0.03 4.19
CA ALA A 54 19.45 -0.79 4.79
C ALA A 54 18.27 0.15 5.08
N MET A 55 17.12 -0.14 4.47
CA MET A 55 15.90 0.63 4.72
C MET A 55 15.16 0.06 5.91
N GLN A 56 14.89 0.93 6.87
CA GLN A 56 14.11 0.61 8.06
C GLN A 56 12.91 1.54 8.16
N VAL A 57 11.74 0.99 8.46
CA VAL A 57 10.58 1.79 8.86
C VAL A 57 10.67 2.01 10.36
N VAL A 58 10.84 3.24 10.74
CA VAL A 58 11.02 3.64 12.14
C VAL A 58 9.91 4.56 12.61
N SER A 59 9.62 4.53 13.91
CA SER A 59 8.78 5.53 14.59
C SER A 59 9.46 5.99 15.87
N GLY A 60 9.13 7.20 16.32
CA GLY A 60 9.69 7.79 17.52
C GLY A 60 10.61 8.97 17.24
N PRO A 61 11.09 9.66 18.27
CA PRO A 61 11.99 10.79 18.12
C PRO A 61 13.40 10.32 17.70
N MET A 62 14.10 11.19 16.99
CA MET A 62 15.48 10.95 16.54
C MET A 62 16.37 10.51 17.72
N GLY A 63 17.08 9.38 17.55
CA GLY A 63 17.94 8.78 18.59
C GLY A 63 17.20 7.86 19.59
N ARG A 64 15.89 7.67 19.42
CA ARG A 64 15.05 6.68 20.15
C ARG A 64 14.00 6.06 19.23
N GLU A 65 14.42 5.77 18.01
CA GLU A 65 13.55 5.17 17.00
C GLU A 65 13.24 3.71 17.36
N ASN A 66 11.97 3.34 17.25
CA ASN A 66 11.56 1.95 17.22
C ASN A 66 11.60 1.48 15.76
N VAL A 67 12.43 0.50 15.45
CA VAL A 67 12.47 -0.15 14.14
C VAL A 67 11.30 -1.12 14.05
N HIS A 68 10.36 -0.84 13.15
CA HIS A 68 9.20 -1.69 12.91
C HIS A 68 9.47 -2.72 11.81
N ILE A 69 10.25 -2.33 10.81
CA ILE A 69 10.50 -3.09 9.58
C ILE A 69 11.97 -2.93 9.20
N GLU A 70 12.60 -4.03 8.83
CA GLU A 70 13.85 -4.04 8.10
C GLU A 70 13.59 -4.64 6.72
N ALA A 71 13.77 -3.82 5.68
CA ALA A 71 13.51 -4.23 4.31
C ALA A 71 14.68 -5.07 3.75
N PRO A 72 14.44 -5.92 2.74
CA PRO A 72 15.51 -6.63 2.03
C PRO A 72 16.60 -5.69 1.51
N HIS A 73 17.83 -6.17 1.40
CA HIS A 73 18.90 -5.40 0.75
C HIS A 73 18.53 -5.01 -0.68
N ALA A 74 18.95 -3.82 -1.12
CA ALA A 74 18.58 -3.28 -2.43
C ALA A 74 19.00 -4.18 -3.60
N GLU A 75 20.08 -4.94 -3.47
CA GLU A 75 20.54 -5.92 -4.45
C GLU A 75 19.52 -7.01 -4.78
N ARG A 76 18.58 -7.28 -3.85
CA ARG A 76 17.52 -8.27 -4.02
C ARG A 76 16.23 -7.69 -4.60
N LEU A 77 16.10 -6.37 -4.70
CA LEU A 77 14.83 -5.72 -5.06
C LEU A 77 14.30 -6.14 -6.41
N GLU A 78 15.16 -6.23 -7.42
CA GLU A 78 14.73 -6.63 -8.76
C GLU A 78 14.11 -8.03 -8.74
N GLN A 79 14.72 -8.96 -8.02
CA GLN A 79 14.20 -10.33 -7.87
C GLN A 79 12.90 -10.35 -7.07
N GLU A 80 12.86 -9.65 -5.93
CA GLU A 80 11.68 -9.60 -5.04
C GLU A 80 10.49 -8.94 -5.75
N MET A 81 10.71 -7.83 -6.44
CA MET A 81 9.64 -7.13 -7.17
C MET A 81 9.17 -7.90 -8.39
N THR A 82 10.06 -8.59 -9.11
CA THR A 82 9.67 -9.49 -10.20
C THR A 82 8.78 -10.63 -9.68
N ALA A 83 9.15 -11.24 -8.54
CA ALA A 83 8.34 -12.29 -7.93
C ALA A 83 6.98 -11.77 -7.46
N PHE A 84 6.96 -10.60 -6.81
CA PHE A 84 5.74 -9.92 -6.36
C PHE A 84 4.78 -9.64 -7.52
N LEU A 85 5.25 -8.96 -8.56
CA LEU A 85 4.44 -8.58 -9.74
C LEU A 85 3.89 -9.82 -10.46
N LYS A 86 4.74 -10.83 -10.66
CA LYS A 86 4.32 -12.11 -11.24
C LYS A 86 3.21 -12.77 -10.42
N TRP A 87 3.36 -12.84 -9.10
CA TRP A 87 2.35 -13.42 -8.21
C TRP A 87 1.04 -12.62 -8.24
N PHE A 88 1.14 -11.29 -8.21
CA PHE A 88 -0.03 -10.40 -8.20
C PHE A 88 -0.83 -10.50 -9.50
N GLU A 89 -0.17 -10.61 -10.64
CA GLU A 89 -0.83 -10.69 -11.95
C GLU A 89 -1.25 -12.13 -12.34
N THR A 90 -0.65 -13.16 -11.74
CA THR A 90 -1.00 -14.54 -12.05
C THR A 90 -2.34 -14.93 -11.40
N PRO A 91 -3.33 -15.44 -12.16
CA PRO A 91 -4.53 -16.02 -11.59
C PRO A 91 -4.19 -17.15 -10.62
N ASN A 92 -4.78 -17.14 -9.44
CA ASN A 92 -4.60 -18.18 -8.43
C ASN A 92 -5.92 -18.43 -7.68
N ARG A 93 -5.90 -19.39 -6.74
CA ARG A 93 -7.09 -19.75 -5.94
C ARG A 93 -7.28 -18.92 -4.67
N VAL A 94 -6.44 -17.93 -4.45
CA VAL A 94 -6.57 -17.04 -3.28
C VAL A 94 -7.78 -16.14 -3.50
N ASP A 95 -8.59 -15.98 -2.47
CA ASP A 95 -9.69 -15.02 -2.48
C ASP A 95 -9.18 -13.62 -2.88
N PRO A 96 -9.83 -12.90 -3.81
CA PRO A 96 -9.34 -11.63 -4.33
C PRO A 96 -9.15 -10.55 -3.26
N VAL A 97 -10.00 -10.52 -2.21
CA VAL A 97 -9.86 -9.56 -1.11
C VAL A 97 -8.64 -9.90 -0.25
N LEU A 98 -8.44 -11.19 0.05
CA LEU A 98 -7.23 -11.65 0.74
C LEU A 98 -5.98 -11.39 -0.09
N LYS A 99 -6.06 -11.55 -1.40
CA LYS A 99 -4.95 -11.24 -2.32
C LYS A 99 -4.56 -9.76 -2.26
N ALA A 100 -5.53 -8.85 -2.18
CA ALA A 100 -5.28 -7.42 -1.99
C ALA A 100 -4.55 -7.13 -0.66
N GLY A 101 -4.97 -7.79 0.43
CA GLY A 101 -4.33 -7.68 1.74
C GLY A 101 -2.89 -8.20 1.75
N VAL A 102 -2.64 -9.36 1.12
CA VAL A 102 -1.29 -9.92 0.98
C VAL A 102 -0.42 -9.03 0.10
N ALA A 103 -0.96 -8.51 -1.02
CA ALA A 103 -0.21 -7.62 -1.91
C ALA A 103 0.25 -6.35 -1.20
N HIS A 104 -0.64 -5.73 -0.42
CA HIS A 104 -0.27 -4.58 0.41
C HIS A 104 0.88 -4.93 1.37
N PHE A 105 0.72 -6.00 2.13
CA PHE A 105 1.72 -6.44 3.12
C PHE A 105 3.07 -6.74 2.48
N TRP A 106 3.09 -7.52 1.40
CA TRP A 106 4.31 -7.89 0.70
C TRP A 106 5.03 -6.66 0.15
N PHE A 107 4.30 -5.78 -0.54
CA PHE A 107 4.90 -4.57 -1.11
C PHE A 107 5.53 -3.66 -0.03
N VAL A 108 4.82 -3.40 1.08
CA VAL A 108 5.38 -2.54 2.14
C VAL A 108 6.53 -3.22 2.88
N THR A 109 6.59 -4.56 2.90
CA THR A 109 7.69 -5.32 3.48
C THR A 109 8.95 -5.27 2.60
N VAL A 110 8.79 -5.40 1.27
CA VAL A 110 9.91 -5.25 0.32
C VAL A 110 10.45 -3.82 0.32
N HIS A 111 9.59 -2.82 0.52
CA HIS A 111 9.94 -1.41 0.63
C HIS A 111 10.83 -0.93 -0.52
N PRO A 112 10.36 -1.02 -1.79
CA PRO A 112 11.22 -0.90 -2.95
C PRO A 112 11.67 0.53 -3.28
N PHE A 113 11.08 1.56 -2.69
CA PHE A 113 11.42 2.97 -2.90
C PHE A 113 12.07 3.59 -1.67
N GLU A 114 12.76 4.72 -1.83
CA GLU A 114 13.33 5.48 -0.71
C GLU A 114 12.27 6.18 0.14
N ASP A 115 11.12 6.55 -0.48
CA ASP A 115 9.92 7.06 0.21
C ASP A 115 8.67 6.73 -0.63
N GLY A 116 7.48 6.92 -0.05
CA GLY A 116 6.20 6.71 -0.74
C GLY A 116 5.65 5.29 -0.69
N ASN A 117 6.39 4.32 -0.16
CA ASN A 117 5.98 2.91 -0.14
C ASN A 117 4.62 2.68 0.51
N GLY A 118 4.32 3.36 1.62
CA GLY A 118 3.02 3.25 2.28
C GLY A 118 1.87 3.78 1.43
N ARG A 119 2.09 4.88 0.67
CA ARG A 119 1.09 5.45 -0.25
C ARG A 119 0.83 4.52 -1.43
N ILE A 120 1.90 4.02 -2.05
CA ILE A 120 1.83 3.06 -3.17
C ILE A 120 1.24 1.73 -2.71
N GLY A 121 1.62 1.22 -1.53
CA GLY A 121 1.03 0.00 -0.96
C GLY A 121 -0.48 0.11 -0.78
N ARG A 122 -0.98 1.27 -0.34
CA ARG A 122 -2.43 1.52 -0.26
C ARG A 122 -3.09 1.55 -1.65
N ALA A 123 -2.45 2.15 -2.64
CA ALA A 123 -2.94 2.13 -4.02
C ALA A 123 -2.99 0.71 -4.60
N ILE A 124 -1.99 -0.13 -4.29
CA ILE A 124 -2.00 -1.55 -4.66
C ILE A 124 -3.16 -2.31 -3.99
N ALA A 125 -3.42 -2.05 -2.70
CA ALA A 125 -4.58 -2.63 -2.03
C ALA A 125 -5.90 -2.19 -2.68
N ASP A 126 -6.04 -0.89 -2.99
CA ASP A 126 -7.24 -0.38 -3.66
C ASP A 126 -7.41 -0.92 -5.08
N LEU A 127 -6.32 -1.10 -5.84
CA LEU A 127 -6.31 -1.81 -7.13
C LEU A 127 -6.81 -3.27 -6.97
N GLY A 128 -6.27 -4.00 -5.99
CA GLY A 128 -6.67 -5.38 -5.71
C GLY A 128 -8.14 -5.50 -5.30
N LEU A 129 -8.63 -4.59 -4.47
CA LEU A 129 -10.03 -4.53 -4.05
C LEU A 129 -10.96 -4.12 -5.21
N ALA A 130 -10.55 -3.18 -6.08
CA ALA A 130 -11.33 -2.84 -7.28
C ALA A 130 -11.45 -4.04 -8.25
N ARG A 131 -10.40 -4.85 -8.36
CA ARG A 131 -10.45 -6.13 -9.09
C ARG A 131 -11.40 -7.14 -8.43
N ALA A 132 -11.40 -7.22 -7.10
CA ALA A 132 -12.32 -8.09 -6.36
C ALA A 132 -13.77 -7.68 -6.53
N ASP A 133 -14.06 -6.38 -6.48
CA ASP A 133 -15.41 -5.82 -6.65
C ASP A 133 -15.85 -5.82 -8.13
N GLY A 134 -14.92 -5.91 -9.08
CA GLY A 134 -15.19 -5.83 -10.53
C GLY A 134 -15.67 -4.44 -10.97
N THR A 135 -15.43 -3.39 -10.18
CA THR A 135 -15.85 -2.03 -10.45
C THR A 135 -14.81 -1.01 -10.01
N ALA A 136 -14.75 0.11 -10.73
CA ALA A 136 -13.98 1.29 -10.36
C ALA A 136 -14.68 2.15 -9.29
N GLU A 137 -15.98 2.00 -9.15
CA GLU A 137 -16.80 2.79 -8.21
C GLU A 137 -16.66 2.22 -6.80
N ARG A 138 -16.07 3.04 -5.92
CA ARG A 138 -15.83 2.68 -4.53
C ARG A 138 -16.32 3.78 -3.61
N PHE A 139 -17.23 3.44 -2.71
CA PHE A 139 -17.83 4.37 -1.76
C PHE A 139 -17.11 4.38 -0.41
N TYR A 140 -16.08 3.54 -0.22
CA TYR A 140 -15.29 3.46 0.99
C TYR A 140 -13.81 3.76 0.71
N SER A 141 -13.06 4.14 1.74
CA SER A 141 -11.64 4.49 1.63
C SER A 141 -10.81 3.72 2.66
N MET A 142 -10.09 2.70 2.18
CA MET A 142 -9.09 2.00 3.00
C MET A 142 -8.01 2.95 3.50
N SER A 143 -7.54 3.86 2.65
CA SER A 143 -6.50 4.84 3.02
C SER A 143 -6.91 5.71 4.20
N SER A 144 -8.17 6.20 4.22
CA SER A 144 -8.69 7.00 5.33
C SER A 144 -8.84 6.19 6.62
N GLN A 145 -9.25 4.92 6.51
CA GLN A 145 -9.38 4.05 7.68
C GLN A 145 -8.01 3.66 8.24
N ILE A 146 -7.03 3.34 7.38
CA ILE A 146 -5.64 3.06 7.79
C ILE A 146 -5.04 4.26 8.52
N GLU A 147 -5.31 5.49 8.06
CA GLU A 147 -4.82 6.70 8.76
C GLU A 147 -5.48 6.87 10.13
N ALA A 148 -6.78 6.57 10.26
CA ALA A 148 -7.47 6.59 11.55
C ALA A 148 -6.90 5.54 12.51
N ASP A 149 -6.54 4.37 12.01
CA ASP A 149 -6.00 3.23 12.77
C ASP A 149 -4.47 3.18 12.74
N ARG A 150 -3.78 4.28 12.43
CA ARG A 150 -2.36 4.34 12.09
C ARG A 150 -1.43 3.62 13.07
N LYS A 151 -1.67 3.76 14.37
CA LYS A 151 -0.84 3.09 15.40
C LYS A 151 -0.96 1.57 15.33
N ASP A 152 -2.18 1.09 15.16
CA ASP A 152 -2.47 -0.33 15.07
C ASP A 152 -1.95 -0.91 13.74
N TYR A 153 -2.08 -0.15 12.65
CA TYR A 153 -1.50 -0.51 11.35
C TYR A 153 -0.02 -0.87 11.44
N TYR A 154 0.81 -0.01 12.03
CA TYR A 154 2.24 -0.29 12.18
C TYR A 154 2.51 -1.48 13.10
N LEU A 155 1.74 -1.63 14.17
CA LEU A 155 1.85 -2.77 15.09
C LEU A 155 1.55 -4.09 14.38
N GLN A 156 0.51 -4.15 13.53
CA GLN A 156 0.15 -5.36 12.83
C GLN A 156 1.12 -5.69 11.68
N LEU A 157 1.68 -4.68 11.01
CA LEU A 157 2.78 -4.88 10.06
C LEU A 157 3.98 -5.52 10.76
N GLU A 158 4.42 -4.97 11.88
CA GLU A 158 5.54 -5.48 12.65
C GLU A 158 5.30 -6.93 13.12
N ARG A 159 4.12 -7.22 13.64
CA ARG A 159 3.74 -8.58 14.06
C ARG A 159 3.76 -9.57 12.90
N GLY A 160 3.13 -9.21 11.77
CA GLY A 160 3.11 -10.07 10.59
C GLY A 160 4.51 -10.38 10.06
N GLN A 161 5.42 -9.41 10.10
CA GLN A 161 6.80 -9.62 9.63
C GLN A 161 7.64 -10.49 10.55
N ARG A 162 7.35 -10.48 11.86
CA ARG A 162 8.03 -11.36 12.83
C ARG A 162 7.52 -12.80 12.82
N ASN A 163 6.35 -13.04 12.26
CA ASN A 163 5.72 -14.37 12.19
C ASN A 163 6.19 -15.22 11.00
N GLY A 164 7.25 -14.84 10.31
CA GLY A 164 7.75 -15.56 9.15
C GLY A 164 6.76 -15.54 7.98
N LEU A 165 6.28 -16.70 7.54
CA LEU A 165 5.33 -16.80 6.41
C LEU A 165 3.85 -16.76 6.83
N ASP A 166 3.55 -16.73 8.12
CA ASP A 166 2.19 -16.65 8.63
C ASP A 166 1.73 -15.19 8.69
N VAL A 167 0.91 -14.80 7.73
CA VAL A 167 0.32 -13.46 7.60
C VAL A 167 -1.11 -13.37 8.16
N THR A 168 -1.57 -14.36 8.91
CA THR A 168 -2.95 -14.43 9.43
C THR A 168 -3.31 -13.19 10.24
N VAL A 169 -2.46 -12.80 11.20
CA VAL A 169 -2.69 -11.61 12.05
C VAL A 169 -2.84 -10.33 11.22
N TRP A 170 -2.03 -10.20 10.19
CA TRP A 170 -2.16 -9.08 9.25
C TRP A 170 -3.47 -9.12 8.48
N LEU A 171 -3.87 -10.28 7.95
CA LEU A 171 -5.10 -10.42 7.17
C LEU A 171 -6.34 -10.19 8.02
N GLU A 172 -6.39 -10.67 9.25
CA GLU A 172 -7.48 -10.38 10.20
C GLU A 172 -7.62 -8.88 10.44
N TRP A 173 -6.51 -8.18 10.66
CA TRP A 173 -6.51 -6.74 10.81
C TRP A 173 -6.97 -6.03 9.53
N PHE A 174 -6.46 -6.44 8.37
CA PHE A 174 -6.81 -5.86 7.07
C PHE A 174 -8.30 -5.99 6.78
N LEU A 175 -8.88 -7.16 6.98
CA LEU A 175 -10.31 -7.40 6.84
C LEU A 175 -11.14 -6.58 7.83
N GLY A 176 -10.71 -6.49 9.08
CA GLY A 176 -11.34 -5.62 10.08
C GLY A 176 -11.31 -4.14 9.69
N CYS A 177 -10.18 -3.66 9.15
CA CYS A 177 -10.03 -2.30 8.63
C CYS A 177 -10.97 -2.07 7.43
N LEU A 178 -11.06 -3.02 6.51
CA LEU A 178 -11.99 -2.97 5.37
C LEU A 178 -13.44 -2.90 5.85
N GLY A 179 -13.85 -3.75 6.79
CA GLY A 179 -15.19 -3.75 7.37
C GLY A 179 -15.55 -2.39 8.00
N ARG A 180 -14.63 -1.79 8.77
CA ARG A 180 -14.84 -0.45 9.35
C ARG A 180 -14.95 0.64 8.28
N SER A 181 -14.16 0.55 7.21
CA SER A 181 -14.22 1.53 6.12
C SER A 181 -15.55 1.48 5.36
N ILE A 182 -16.11 0.29 5.16
CA ILE A 182 -17.43 0.09 4.53
C ILE A 182 -18.53 0.60 5.46
N ALA A 183 -18.53 0.23 6.75
CA ALA A 183 -19.52 0.70 7.71
C ALA A 183 -19.58 2.24 7.79
N LYS A 184 -18.42 2.90 7.80
CA LYS A 184 -18.33 4.36 7.79
C LYS A 184 -18.91 4.99 6.52
N ALA A 185 -18.73 4.34 5.37
CA ALA A 185 -19.32 4.78 4.11
C ALA A 185 -20.85 4.67 4.15
N ASP A 186 -21.39 3.57 4.65
CA ASP A 186 -22.83 3.36 4.82
C ASP A 186 -23.47 4.40 5.73
N GLU A 187 -22.84 4.72 6.86
CA GLU A 187 -23.30 5.77 7.77
C GLU A 187 -23.36 7.13 7.07
N THR A 188 -22.31 7.46 6.28
CA THR A 188 -22.23 8.72 5.54
C THR A 188 -23.32 8.82 4.48
N LEU A 189 -23.52 7.77 3.68
CA LEU A 189 -24.56 7.71 2.65
C LEU A 189 -25.96 7.79 3.25
N SER A 190 -26.23 7.05 4.32
CA SER A 190 -27.50 7.09 5.04
C SER A 190 -27.80 8.50 5.58
N GLY A 191 -26.80 9.19 6.13
CA GLY A 191 -26.93 10.57 6.60
C GLY A 191 -27.24 11.58 5.49
N VAL A 192 -26.66 11.40 4.30
CA VAL A 192 -26.95 12.26 3.12
C VAL A 192 -28.36 12.01 2.61
N LEU A 193 -28.78 10.75 2.47
CA LEU A 193 -30.10 10.37 2.01
C LEU A 193 -31.22 10.85 2.97
N HIS A 194 -30.95 10.84 4.27
CA HIS A 194 -31.90 11.34 5.26
C HIS A 194 -32.09 12.86 5.21
N LYS A 195 -31.03 13.61 4.85
CA LYS A 195 -31.09 15.08 4.67
C LYS A 195 -31.71 15.53 3.35
N ALA A 196 -31.75 14.63 2.36
CA ALA A 196 -32.31 14.92 1.03
C ALA A 196 -33.83 14.61 0.93
N ARG A 197 -34.43 14.08 1.98
CA ARG A 197 -35.90 13.87 2.13
C ARG A 197 -36.51 15.00 2.95
#